data_020d2bd6f3e8df792c559f4ec8903462
#
_entry.id   020d2bd6f3e8df792c559f4ec8903462
#
_cell.length_a   1.000
_cell.length_b   1.000
_cell.length_c   1.000
_cell.angle_alpha   90.00
_cell.angle_beta   90.00
_cell.angle_gamma   90.00
#
_symmetry.space_group_name_H-M   'P 1'
#
loop_
_entity.id
_entity.type
_entity.pdbx_description
1 polymer ?
#
loop_
_entity_poly.entity_id
_entity_poly.type
_entity_poly.pdbx_seq_one_letter_code
_entity_poly.pdbx_strand_id
1 'polypeptide(L)'
;CIRDRVIAYWKERRERRARILEERRNGAFAQKMKPVYQFMNRFSLIFHALLACLINFAIEAISRHSLVQAWSYMTQTPLVFLYNAFMIFMTFTVVYLFRRREFTRIIIGVLWMILGICNGYMLMKRVTPFNAQDLKVATDAVSLINNYFNGFEIVIVLVGIAAVIIWLISMWRRGGQYEGKMHRLLAIAGVAVCAMLFSFTTDQAIDKRVLSTYFGNIAFAYEDYGLPYCFMSSVFN
;
A
#
# COMPACT_ATOMS: atom_id res chain seq x y z
N CYS A 1 -13.50 37.18 -30.82
CA CYS A 1 -12.35 36.42 -31.33
C CYS A 1 -12.32 35.03 -30.74
N ILE A 2 -11.81 34.00 -31.46
CA ILE A 2 -11.75 32.60 -30.98
C ILE A 2 -10.94 32.52 -29.69
N ARG A 3 -9.84 33.26 -29.60
CA ARG A 3 -8.94 33.32 -28.43
C ARG A 3 -9.67 33.76 -27.15
N ASP A 4 -10.56 34.75 -27.26
CA ASP A 4 -11.27 35.26 -26.08
C ASP A 4 -12.32 34.28 -25.59
N ARG A 5 -12.97 33.54 -26.49
CA ARG A 5 -13.89 32.44 -26.15
C ARG A 5 -13.18 31.29 -25.46
N VAL A 6 -11.99 30.93 -25.91
CA VAL A 6 -11.17 29.89 -25.26
C VAL A 6 -10.74 30.31 -23.84
N ILE A 7 -10.28 31.57 -23.70
CA ILE A 7 -9.89 32.12 -22.38
C ILE A 7 -11.09 32.14 -21.43
N ALA A 8 -12.25 32.63 -21.90
CA ALA A 8 -13.48 32.65 -21.11
C ALA A 8 -13.93 31.26 -20.67
N TYR A 9 -13.89 30.26 -21.58
CA TYR A 9 -14.18 28.85 -21.26
C TYR A 9 -13.26 28.28 -20.17
N TRP A 10 -11.95 28.54 -20.26
CA TRP A 10 -11.01 28.06 -19.25
C TRP A 10 -11.17 28.77 -17.92
N LYS A 11 -11.53 30.06 -17.90
CA LYS A 11 -11.83 30.81 -16.70
C LYS A 11 -13.08 30.26 -16.00
N GLU A 12 -14.17 30.10 -16.74
CA GLU A 12 -15.42 29.52 -16.21
C GLU A 12 -15.19 28.09 -15.66
N ARG A 13 -14.44 27.27 -16.39
CA ARG A 13 -14.08 25.92 -15.95
C ARG A 13 -13.25 25.93 -14.66
N ARG A 14 -12.34 26.90 -14.48
CA ARG A 14 -11.58 27.11 -13.24
C ARG A 14 -12.49 27.51 -12.10
N GLU A 15 -13.36 28.45 -12.29
CA GLU A 15 -14.31 28.94 -11.28
C GLU A 15 -15.30 27.86 -10.87
N ARG A 16 -15.82 27.09 -11.81
CA ARG A 16 -16.69 25.93 -11.55
C ARG A 16 -15.95 24.85 -10.71
N ARG A 17 -14.70 24.56 -11.04
CA ARG A 17 -13.87 23.65 -10.25
C ARG A 17 -13.60 24.18 -8.86
N ALA A 18 -13.32 25.47 -8.71
CA ALA A 18 -13.10 26.11 -7.43
C ALA A 18 -14.35 26.01 -6.53
N ARG A 19 -15.53 26.32 -7.05
CA ARG A 19 -16.82 26.18 -6.33
C ARG A 19 -17.07 24.73 -5.89
N ILE A 20 -16.90 23.75 -6.77
CA ILE A 20 -17.06 22.34 -6.42
C ILE A 20 -16.07 21.90 -5.32
N LEU A 21 -14.84 22.40 -5.35
CA LEU A 21 -13.84 22.09 -4.33
C LEU A 21 -14.20 22.74 -2.99
N GLU A 22 -14.74 23.93 -3.02
CA GLU A 22 -15.18 24.69 -1.84
C GLU A 22 -16.40 24.05 -1.18
N GLU A 23 -17.41 23.65 -1.97
CA GLU A 23 -18.56 22.90 -1.48
C GLU A 23 -18.14 21.56 -0.85
N ARG A 24 -17.18 20.85 -1.46
CA ARG A 24 -16.63 19.60 -0.90
C ARG A 24 -15.85 19.82 0.38
N ARG A 25 -15.08 20.92 0.48
CA ARG A 25 -14.30 21.28 1.66
C ARG A 25 -15.21 21.62 2.83
N ASN A 26 -16.36 22.25 2.54
CA ASN A 26 -17.34 22.68 3.53
C ASN A 26 -18.39 21.60 3.84
N GLY A 27 -18.36 20.45 3.17
CA GLY A 27 -19.26 19.35 3.45
C GLY A 27 -19.12 18.81 4.88
N ALA A 28 -20.24 18.42 5.50
CA ALA A 28 -20.28 17.95 6.89
C ALA A 28 -19.26 16.82 7.19
N PHE A 29 -19.07 15.90 6.25
CA PHE A 29 -18.07 14.84 6.39
C PHE A 29 -16.63 15.38 6.40
N ALA A 30 -16.31 16.32 5.50
CA ALA A 30 -14.98 16.91 5.42
C ALA A 30 -14.66 17.73 6.69
N GLN A 31 -15.63 18.48 7.23
CA GLN A 31 -15.48 19.21 8.48
C GLN A 31 -15.26 18.26 9.66
N LYS A 32 -16.03 17.19 9.76
CA LYS A 32 -15.89 16.19 10.82
C LYS A 32 -14.53 15.48 10.77
N MET A 33 -14.01 15.21 9.57
CA MET A 33 -12.73 14.53 9.38
C MET A 33 -11.51 15.47 9.43
N LYS A 34 -11.71 16.78 9.36
CA LYS A 34 -10.62 17.78 9.37
C LYS A 34 -9.65 17.64 10.55
N PRO A 35 -10.10 17.52 11.81
CA PRO A 35 -9.18 17.36 12.94
C PRO A 35 -8.38 16.06 12.86
N VAL A 36 -8.99 14.97 12.38
CA VAL A 36 -8.31 13.69 12.18
C VAL A 36 -7.21 13.84 11.15
N TYR A 37 -7.50 14.46 10.01
CA TYR A 37 -6.49 14.69 8.96
C TYR A 37 -5.37 15.62 9.42
N GLN A 38 -5.67 16.64 10.21
CA GLN A 38 -4.67 17.53 10.79
C GLN A 38 -3.76 16.78 11.75
N PHE A 39 -4.29 15.93 12.62
CA PHE A 39 -3.53 15.08 13.53
C PHE A 39 -2.65 14.10 12.75
N MET A 40 -3.19 13.37 11.77
CA MET A 40 -2.46 12.44 10.93
C MET A 40 -1.32 13.13 10.16
N ASN A 41 -1.52 14.37 9.72
CA ASN A 41 -0.49 15.12 9.01
C ASN A 41 0.57 15.72 9.95
N ARG A 42 0.20 16.09 11.19
CA ARG A 42 1.13 16.61 12.20
C ARG A 42 2.10 15.53 12.68
N PHE A 43 1.60 14.32 12.94
CA PHE A 43 2.39 13.16 13.40
C PHE A 43 2.59 12.12 12.29
N SER A 44 2.73 12.59 11.06
CA SER A 44 2.63 11.75 9.87
C SER A 44 3.63 10.59 9.87
N LEU A 45 4.88 10.79 10.31
CA LEU A 45 5.90 9.72 10.35
C LEU A 45 5.53 8.62 11.35
N ILE A 46 5.14 9.01 12.57
CA ILE A 46 4.71 8.05 13.60
C ILE A 46 3.46 7.30 13.14
N PHE A 47 2.50 8.02 12.57
CA PHE A 47 1.30 7.43 12.01
C PHE A 47 1.60 6.41 10.91
N HIS A 48 2.50 6.73 9.97
CA HIS A 48 2.91 5.79 8.92
C HIS A 48 3.67 4.59 9.48
N ALA A 49 4.51 4.77 10.51
CA ALA A 49 5.20 3.66 11.16
C ALA A 49 4.22 2.69 11.83
N LEU A 50 3.27 3.22 12.62
CA LEU A 50 2.23 2.41 13.25
C LEU A 50 1.34 1.72 12.23
N LEU A 51 0.96 2.42 11.16
CA LEU A 51 0.15 1.86 10.08
C LEU A 51 0.90 0.75 9.36
N ALA A 52 2.19 0.92 9.10
CA ALA A 52 3.03 -0.11 8.48
C ALA A 52 3.16 -1.37 9.35
N CYS A 53 3.35 -1.21 10.66
CA CYS A 53 3.34 -2.33 11.61
C CYS A 53 1.98 -3.05 11.62
N LEU A 54 0.88 -2.30 11.61
CA LEU A 54 -0.47 -2.86 11.60
C LEU A 54 -0.74 -3.63 10.30
N ILE A 55 -0.36 -3.06 9.15
CA ILE A 55 -0.52 -3.71 7.84
C ILE A 55 0.34 -4.97 7.78
N ASN A 56 1.61 -4.92 8.23
CA ASN A 56 2.47 -6.09 8.27
C ASN A 56 1.87 -7.19 9.13
N PHE A 57 1.38 -6.86 10.32
CA PHE A 57 0.71 -7.82 11.19
C PHE A 57 -0.55 -8.41 10.54
N ALA A 58 -1.37 -7.59 9.88
CA ALA A 58 -2.56 -8.05 9.18
C ALA A 58 -2.22 -8.99 8.01
N ILE A 59 -1.18 -8.67 7.24
CA ILE A 59 -0.66 -9.52 6.15
C ILE A 59 -0.26 -10.89 6.71
N GLU A 60 0.52 -10.92 7.79
CA GLU A 60 0.96 -12.17 8.40
C GLU A 60 -0.21 -12.96 9.00
N ALA A 61 -1.18 -12.28 9.62
CA ALA A 61 -2.38 -12.93 10.15
C ALA A 61 -3.24 -13.59 9.07
N ILE A 62 -3.42 -12.91 7.93
CA ILE A 62 -4.14 -13.46 6.76
C ILE A 62 -3.36 -14.63 6.16
N SER A 63 -2.07 -14.46 5.95
CA SER A 63 -1.22 -15.45 5.29
C SER A 63 -1.05 -16.73 6.12
N ARG A 64 -0.96 -16.61 7.44
CA ARG A 64 -0.86 -17.73 8.38
C ARG A 64 -2.22 -18.27 8.82
N HIS A 65 -3.33 -17.65 8.37
CA HIS A 65 -4.71 -17.99 8.75
C HIS A 65 -4.94 -18.01 10.28
N SER A 66 -4.10 -17.29 11.05
CA SER A 66 -4.13 -17.30 12.50
C SER A 66 -3.51 -16.05 13.10
N LEU A 67 -4.29 -15.35 13.92
CA LEU A 67 -3.80 -14.20 14.70
C LEU A 67 -2.72 -14.64 15.72
N VAL A 68 -2.86 -15.83 16.28
CA VAL A 68 -1.91 -16.37 17.28
C VAL A 68 -0.56 -16.65 16.62
N GLN A 69 -0.55 -17.24 15.42
CA GLN A 69 0.68 -17.49 14.67
C GLN A 69 1.36 -16.20 14.23
N ALA A 70 0.58 -15.20 13.79
CA ALA A 70 1.12 -13.88 13.45
C ALA A 70 1.75 -13.18 14.67
N TRP A 71 1.12 -13.31 15.83
CA TRP A 71 1.67 -12.80 17.08
C TRP A 71 2.95 -13.54 17.49
N SER A 72 2.95 -14.87 17.39
CA SER A 72 4.13 -15.71 17.64
C SER A 72 5.29 -15.31 16.73
N TYR A 73 5.05 -15.15 15.42
CA TYR A 73 6.04 -14.66 14.47
C TYR A 73 6.62 -13.29 14.86
N MET A 74 5.75 -12.32 15.20
CA MET A 74 6.17 -11.00 15.60
C MET A 74 7.07 -11.02 16.87
N THR A 75 6.76 -11.91 17.82
CA THR A 75 7.51 -11.99 19.10
C THR A 75 8.76 -12.85 19.00
N GLN A 76 8.79 -13.88 18.16
CA GLN A 76 9.94 -14.76 17.98
C GLN A 76 10.99 -14.17 17.03
N THR A 77 10.55 -13.44 16.00
CA THR A 77 11.43 -12.81 15.00
C THR A 77 11.21 -11.31 14.91
N PRO A 78 11.37 -10.54 16.00
CA PRO A 78 11.00 -9.12 16.05
C PRO A 78 11.80 -8.26 15.05
N LEU A 79 13.07 -8.58 14.81
CA LEU A 79 13.91 -7.83 13.85
C LEU A 79 13.42 -8.01 12.42
N VAL A 80 13.03 -9.22 12.03
CA VAL A 80 12.47 -9.51 10.71
C VAL A 80 11.11 -8.85 10.56
N PHE A 81 10.25 -8.93 11.57
CA PHE A 81 8.95 -8.26 11.59
C PHE A 81 9.10 -6.74 11.41
N LEU A 82 10.00 -6.12 12.18
CA LEU A 82 10.27 -4.68 12.08
C LEU A 82 10.88 -4.29 10.72
N TYR A 83 11.74 -5.13 10.15
CA TYR A 83 12.29 -4.91 8.82
C TYR A 83 11.18 -4.92 7.76
N ASN A 84 10.27 -5.89 7.80
CA ASN A 84 9.11 -5.95 6.91
C ASN A 84 8.19 -4.72 7.07
N ALA A 85 7.92 -4.33 8.32
CA ALA A 85 7.17 -3.11 8.61
C ALA A 85 7.89 -1.86 8.09
N PHE A 86 9.22 -1.80 8.21
CA PHE A 86 10.03 -0.71 7.67
C PHE A 86 9.96 -0.66 6.14
N MET A 87 9.97 -1.79 5.45
CA MET A 87 9.77 -1.88 4.01
C MET A 87 8.41 -1.29 3.59
N ILE A 88 7.33 -1.65 4.28
CA ILE A 88 6.00 -1.07 4.06
C ILE A 88 6.01 0.43 4.36
N PHE A 89 6.63 0.86 5.46
CA PHE A 89 6.78 2.26 5.83
C PHE A 89 7.47 3.07 4.73
N MET A 90 8.51 2.52 4.10
CA MET A 90 9.22 3.16 3.01
C MET A 90 8.30 3.50 1.84
N THR A 91 7.34 2.62 1.52
CA THR A 91 6.36 2.90 0.47
C THR A 91 5.44 4.08 0.84
N PHE A 92 5.16 4.28 2.13
CA PHE A 92 4.39 5.43 2.61
C PHE A 92 5.12 6.77 2.49
N THR A 93 6.45 6.80 2.37
CA THR A 93 7.18 8.05 2.16
C THR A 93 6.80 8.73 0.85
N VAL A 94 6.35 7.97 -0.16
CA VAL A 94 5.86 8.48 -1.44
C VAL A 94 4.62 9.40 -1.27
N VAL A 95 3.88 9.26 -0.16
CA VAL A 95 2.72 10.12 0.17
C VAL A 95 3.07 11.60 0.18
N TYR A 96 4.30 11.95 0.59
CA TYR A 96 4.76 13.34 0.67
C TYR A 96 4.92 14.02 -0.69
N LEU A 97 4.99 13.25 -1.78
CA LEU A 97 5.08 13.77 -3.15
C LEU A 97 3.71 14.24 -3.68
N PHE A 98 2.60 13.81 -3.06
CA PHE A 98 1.26 14.05 -3.55
C PHE A 98 0.47 15.02 -2.63
N ARG A 99 -0.38 15.84 -3.26
CA ARG A 99 -1.31 16.71 -2.50
C ARG A 99 -2.46 15.94 -1.85
N ARG A 100 -2.86 14.83 -2.45
CA ARG A 100 -3.93 13.96 -1.93
C ARG A 100 -3.35 12.87 -1.02
N ARG A 101 -2.74 13.29 0.07
CA ARG A 101 -2.02 12.40 1.00
C ARG A 101 -2.87 11.24 1.50
N GLU A 102 -4.12 11.53 1.87
CA GLU A 102 -5.04 10.52 2.39
C GLU A 102 -5.35 9.45 1.34
N PHE A 103 -5.64 9.88 0.12
CA PHE A 103 -5.89 8.96 -0.98
C PHE A 103 -4.66 8.10 -1.30
N THR A 104 -3.47 8.69 -1.31
CA THR A 104 -2.23 7.96 -1.57
C THR A 104 -1.93 6.95 -0.45
N ARG A 105 -2.17 7.29 0.83
CA ARG A 105 -2.07 6.36 1.96
C ARG A 105 -2.98 5.16 1.79
N ILE A 106 -4.23 5.41 1.41
CA ILE A 106 -5.24 4.37 1.21
C ILE A 106 -4.83 3.45 0.07
N ILE A 107 -4.39 3.99 -1.08
CA ILE A 107 -3.93 3.16 -2.20
C ILE A 107 -2.76 2.27 -1.78
N ILE A 108 -1.74 2.82 -1.13
CA ILE A 108 -0.58 2.03 -0.68
C ILE A 108 -1.02 0.93 0.28
N GLY A 109 -1.87 1.26 1.27
CA GLY A 109 -2.41 0.28 2.21
C GLY A 109 -3.22 -0.82 1.52
N VAL A 110 -4.09 -0.44 0.57
CA VAL A 110 -4.90 -1.40 -0.21
C VAL A 110 -4.01 -2.32 -1.06
N LEU A 111 -2.95 -1.79 -1.70
CA LEU A 111 -2.03 -2.62 -2.48
C LEU A 111 -1.33 -3.66 -1.61
N TRP A 112 -0.82 -3.28 -0.43
CA TRP A 112 -0.22 -4.23 0.50
C TRP A 112 -1.23 -5.26 1.02
N MET A 113 -2.47 -4.84 1.33
CA MET A 113 -3.52 -5.77 1.75
C MET A 113 -3.93 -6.74 0.64
N ILE A 114 -4.00 -6.29 -0.61
CA ILE A 114 -4.25 -7.17 -1.76
C ILE A 114 -3.14 -8.22 -1.87
N LEU A 115 -1.85 -7.82 -1.76
CA LEU A 115 -0.74 -8.78 -1.75
C LEU A 115 -0.88 -9.80 -0.61
N GLY A 116 -1.24 -9.36 0.60
CA GLY A 116 -1.47 -10.24 1.74
C GLY A 116 -2.64 -11.22 1.52
N ILE A 117 -3.75 -10.75 0.97
CA ILE A 117 -4.92 -11.58 0.66
C ILE A 117 -4.57 -12.60 -0.44
N CYS A 118 -3.90 -12.16 -1.51
CA CYS A 118 -3.44 -13.07 -2.57
C CYS A 118 -2.52 -14.16 -2.01
N ASN A 119 -1.56 -13.78 -1.16
CA ASN A 119 -0.67 -14.73 -0.51
C ASN A 119 -1.42 -15.71 0.38
N GLY A 120 -2.32 -15.22 1.25
CA GLY A 120 -3.12 -16.07 2.12
C GLY A 120 -3.98 -17.06 1.32
N TYR A 121 -4.60 -16.61 0.23
CA TYR A 121 -5.35 -17.50 -0.66
C TYR A 121 -4.46 -18.54 -1.35
N MET A 122 -3.28 -18.13 -1.84
CA MET A 122 -2.33 -19.05 -2.47
C MET A 122 -1.85 -20.12 -1.49
N LEU A 123 -1.54 -19.76 -0.25
CA LEU A 123 -1.11 -20.70 0.78
C LEU A 123 -2.21 -21.70 1.19
N MET A 124 -3.49 -21.38 0.98
CA MET A 124 -4.58 -22.37 1.14
C MET A 124 -4.63 -23.40 0.01
N LYS A 125 -4.20 -23.03 -1.19
CA LYS A 125 -4.31 -23.89 -2.40
C LYS A 125 -2.99 -24.58 -2.73
N ARG A 126 -1.85 -24.01 -2.34
CA ARG A 126 -0.51 -24.56 -2.57
C ARG A 126 0.42 -24.21 -1.39
N VAL A 127 1.52 -24.94 -1.26
CA VAL A 127 2.49 -24.73 -0.17
C VAL A 127 3.36 -23.48 -0.40
N THR A 128 3.51 -23.03 -1.65
CA THR A 128 4.40 -21.92 -2.00
C THR A 128 3.70 -20.56 -1.87
N PRO A 129 4.37 -19.54 -1.28
CA PRO A 129 3.83 -18.20 -1.14
C PRO A 129 3.70 -17.49 -2.50
N PHE A 130 2.93 -16.41 -2.51
CA PHE A 130 2.79 -15.52 -3.66
C PHE A 130 4.12 -14.79 -3.93
N ASN A 131 4.56 -14.79 -5.18
CA ASN A 131 5.82 -14.17 -5.59
C ASN A 131 5.67 -13.34 -6.88
N ALA A 132 6.73 -12.61 -7.28
CA ALA A 132 6.69 -11.77 -8.47
C ALA A 132 6.55 -12.56 -9.79
N GLN A 133 6.93 -13.82 -9.81
CA GLN A 133 6.76 -14.68 -10.98
C GLN A 133 5.27 -14.98 -11.21
N ASP A 134 4.48 -15.11 -10.14
CA ASP A 134 3.03 -15.28 -10.24
C ASP A 134 2.37 -14.09 -10.95
N LEU A 135 2.91 -12.87 -10.78
CA LEU A 135 2.44 -11.69 -11.53
C LEU A 135 2.77 -11.76 -13.02
N LYS A 136 3.94 -12.32 -13.39
CA LYS A 136 4.32 -12.48 -14.80
C LYS A 136 3.42 -13.50 -15.51
N VAL A 137 3.00 -14.53 -14.78
CA VAL A 137 2.11 -15.59 -15.30
C VAL A 137 0.63 -15.19 -15.16
N ALA A 138 0.30 -14.10 -14.48
CA ALA A 138 -1.08 -13.67 -14.24
C ALA A 138 -1.86 -13.38 -15.53
N THR A 139 -1.19 -13.00 -16.63
CA THR A 139 -1.82 -12.86 -17.95
C THR A 139 -2.30 -14.20 -18.51
N ASP A 140 -1.56 -15.28 -18.24
CA ASP A 140 -1.94 -16.63 -18.66
C ASP A 140 -2.94 -17.25 -17.66
N ALA A 141 -2.92 -16.77 -16.41
CA ALA A 141 -3.82 -17.22 -15.35
C ALA A 141 -5.30 -16.86 -15.60
N VAL A 142 -5.61 -15.88 -16.45
CA VAL A 142 -7.00 -15.60 -16.86
C VAL A 142 -7.63 -16.84 -17.52
N SER A 143 -6.87 -17.59 -18.31
CA SER A 143 -7.31 -18.86 -18.90
C SER A 143 -7.43 -20.00 -17.88
N LEU A 144 -6.70 -19.88 -16.76
CA LEU A 144 -6.64 -20.90 -15.71
C LEU A 144 -7.52 -20.56 -14.49
N ILE A 145 -8.23 -19.44 -14.54
CA ILE A 145 -8.97 -18.93 -13.38
C ILE A 145 -10.00 -19.96 -12.89
N ASN A 146 -10.60 -20.71 -13.80
CA ASN A 146 -11.57 -21.77 -13.48
C ASN A 146 -10.94 -22.99 -12.79
N ASN A 147 -9.60 -23.15 -12.86
CA ASN A 147 -8.89 -24.24 -12.18
C ASN A 147 -8.61 -23.91 -10.70
N TYR A 148 -8.58 -22.62 -10.37
CA TYR A 148 -8.27 -22.13 -9.02
C TYR A 148 -9.51 -21.66 -8.25
N PHE A 149 -10.55 -21.17 -8.96
CA PHE A 149 -11.74 -20.60 -8.37
C PHE A 149 -13.02 -21.30 -8.88
N ASN A 150 -13.93 -21.55 -7.98
CA ASN A 150 -15.28 -21.93 -8.34
C ASN A 150 -16.05 -20.72 -8.88
N GLY A 151 -17.08 -20.93 -9.70
CA GLY A 151 -17.89 -19.84 -10.26
C GLY A 151 -18.42 -18.87 -9.19
N PHE A 152 -18.80 -19.36 -8.01
CA PHE A 152 -19.24 -18.54 -6.88
C PHE A 152 -18.09 -17.69 -6.30
N GLU A 153 -16.89 -18.25 -6.15
CA GLU A 153 -15.70 -17.53 -5.70
C GLU A 153 -15.32 -16.41 -6.67
N ILE A 154 -15.43 -16.66 -7.98
CA ILE A 154 -15.19 -15.65 -9.03
C ILE A 154 -16.14 -14.46 -8.86
N VAL A 155 -17.44 -14.72 -8.64
CA VAL A 155 -18.42 -13.65 -8.42
C VAL A 155 -18.08 -12.83 -7.16
N ILE A 156 -17.72 -13.48 -6.06
CA ILE A 156 -17.32 -12.80 -4.82
C ILE A 156 -16.10 -11.90 -5.06
N VAL A 157 -15.08 -12.41 -5.76
CA VAL A 157 -13.86 -11.64 -6.08
C VAL A 157 -14.21 -10.44 -6.95
N LEU A 158 -15.03 -10.61 -7.99
CA LEU A 158 -15.43 -9.49 -8.87
C LEU A 158 -16.24 -8.42 -8.12
N VAL A 159 -17.18 -8.84 -7.27
CA VAL A 159 -17.96 -7.92 -6.41
C VAL A 159 -17.01 -7.19 -5.43
N GLY A 160 -16.06 -7.90 -4.82
CA GLY A 160 -15.04 -7.31 -3.94
C GLY A 160 -14.19 -6.27 -4.66
N ILE A 161 -13.68 -6.59 -5.85
CA ILE A 161 -12.91 -5.65 -6.68
C ILE A 161 -13.76 -4.42 -7.03
N ALA A 162 -15.00 -4.61 -7.47
CA ALA A 162 -15.91 -3.51 -7.79
C ALA A 162 -16.17 -2.61 -6.57
N ALA A 163 -16.39 -3.20 -5.39
CA ALA A 163 -16.60 -2.46 -4.15
C ALA A 163 -15.35 -1.63 -3.77
N VAL A 164 -14.15 -2.20 -3.88
CA VAL A 164 -12.88 -1.49 -3.64
C VAL A 164 -12.69 -0.34 -4.63
N ILE A 165 -12.97 -0.55 -5.91
CA ILE A 165 -12.87 0.50 -6.94
C ILE A 165 -13.85 1.63 -6.64
N ILE A 166 -15.12 1.33 -6.35
CA ILE A 166 -16.14 2.33 -6.00
C ILE A 166 -15.72 3.12 -4.76
N TRP A 167 -15.21 2.42 -3.74
CA TRP A 167 -14.72 3.05 -2.52
C TRP A 167 -13.51 3.98 -2.80
N LEU A 168 -12.52 3.53 -3.59
CA LEU A 168 -11.38 4.36 -4.00
C LEU A 168 -11.82 5.60 -4.80
N ILE A 169 -12.77 5.44 -5.74
CA ILE A 169 -13.34 6.57 -6.48
C ILE A 169 -14.04 7.54 -5.53
N SER A 170 -14.80 7.03 -4.58
CA SER A 170 -15.47 7.84 -3.55
C SER A 170 -14.46 8.63 -2.72
N MET A 171 -13.40 7.96 -2.25
CA MET A 171 -12.32 8.60 -1.49
C MET A 171 -11.55 9.62 -2.34
N TRP A 172 -11.29 9.32 -3.62
CA TRP A 172 -10.72 10.30 -4.56
C TRP A 172 -11.59 11.53 -4.70
N ARG A 173 -12.91 11.35 -4.77
CA ARG A 173 -13.87 12.45 -4.92
C ARG A 173 -14.07 13.26 -3.64
N ARG A 174 -14.09 12.61 -2.46
CA ARG A 174 -14.42 13.19 -1.16
C ARG A 174 -13.18 13.55 -0.33
N GLY A 175 -12.02 12.93 -0.59
CA GLY A 175 -10.80 13.12 0.17
C GLY A 175 -10.28 14.55 0.12
N GLY A 176 -9.86 15.05 1.28
CA GLY A 176 -9.25 16.36 1.42
C GLY A 176 -7.91 16.45 0.67
N GLN A 177 -7.53 17.68 0.34
CA GLN A 177 -6.19 17.98 -0.17
C GLN A 177 -5.37 18.62 0.95
N TYR A 178 -4.07 18.32 0.95
CA TYR A 178 -3.14 18.98 1.86
C TYR A 178 -3.04 20.48 1.53
N GLU A 179 -3.40 21.33 2.47
CA GLU A 179 -3.47 22.79 2.30
C GLU A 179 -2.12 23.51 2.54
N GLY A 180 -1.12 22.77 3.08
CA GLY A 180 0.20 23.32 3.38
C GLY A 180 1.07 23.56 2.14
N LYS A 181 2.14 24.33 2.31
CA LYS A 181 3.18 24.51 1.28
C LYS A 181 3.83 23.17 0.97
N MET A 182 3.82 22.79 -0.29
CA MET A 182 4.51 21.58 -0.75
C MET A 182 5.92 21.92 -1.21
N HIS A 183 6.88 21.54 -0.39
CA HIS A 183 8.30 21.59 -0.75
C HIS A 183 8.68 20.30 -1.50
N ARG A 184 8.36 20.22 -2.78
CA ARG A 184 8.55 19.00 -3.59
C ARG A 184 10.00 18.54 -3.62
N LEU A 185 10.96 19.46 -3.75
CA LEU A 185 12.38 19.12 -3.73
C LEU A 185 12.78 18.48 -2.39
N LEU A 186 12.29 19.04 -1.27
CA LEU A 186 12.55 18.48 0.05
C LEU A 186 11.88 17.10 0.22
N ALA A 187 10.70 16.91 -0.32
CA ALA A 187 10.02 15.62 -0.31
C ALA A 187 10.77 14.56 -1.14
N ILE A 188 11.25 14.94 -2.34
CA ILE A 188 12.08 14.05 -3.19
C ILE A 188 13.38 13.71 -2.48
N ALA A 189 14.08 14.71 -1.92
CA ALA A 189 15.29 14.48 -1.16
C ALA A 189 15.05 13.56 0.05
N GLY A 190 13.93 13.78 0.78
CA GLY A 190 13.51 12.91 1.89
C GLY A 190 13.28 11.46 1.46
N VAL A 191 12.56 11.24 0.35
CA VAL A 191 12.34 9.88 -0.22
C VAL A 191 13.68 9.25 -0.62
N ALA A 192 14.59 10.01 -1.24
CA ALA A 192 15.91 9.50 -1.63
C ALA A 192 16.77 9.11 -0.41
N VAL A 193 16.78 9.96 0.64
CA VAL A 193 17.46 9.63 1.91
C VAL A 193 16.88 8.39 2.55
N CYS A 194 15.56 8.29 2.59
CA CYS A 194 14.89 7.09 3.08
C CYS A 194 15.26 5.85 2.26
N ALA A 195 15.32 5.93 0.93
CA ALA A 195 15.73 4.82 0.08
C ALA A 195 17.17 4.38 0.34
N MET A 196 18.09 5.34 0.55
CA MET A 196 19.47 5.05 0.94
C MET A 196 19.57 4.38 2.32
N LEU A 197 18.80 4.86 3.31
CA LEU A 197 18.72 4.23 4.63
C LEU A 197 18.16 2.82 4.55
N PHE A 198 17.18 2.59 3.67
CA PHE A 198 16.62 1.27 3.44
C PHE A 198 17.67 0.32 2.86
N SER A 199 18.41 0.74 1.79
CA SER A 199 19.47 -0.06 1.22
C SER A 199 20.53 -0.40 2.28
N PHE A 200 21.00 0.59 3.03
CA PHE A 200 21.97 0.39 4.09
C PHE A 200 21.49 -0.59 5.18
N THR A 201 20.22 -0.45 5.63
CA THR A 201 19.66 -1.37 6.62
C THR A 201 19.50 -2.78 6.08
N THR A 202 19.20 -2.93 4.78
CA THR A 202 19.12 -4.24 4.10
C THR A 202 20.49 -4.92 4.09
N ASP A 203 21.53 -4.20 3.68
CA ASP A 203 22.89 -4.72 3.66
C ASP A 203 23.34 -5.16 5.07
N GLN A 204 23.09 -4.33 6.08
CA GLN A 204 23.38 -4.67 7.48
C GLN A 204 22.59 -5.89 8.00
N ALA A 205 21.33 -6.04 7.58
CA ALA A 205 20.51 -7.17 7.98
C ALA A 205 20.99 -8.48 7.32
N ILE A 206 21.50 -8.41 6.09
CA ILE A 206 22.12 -9.55 5.39
C ILE A 206 23.45 -9.90 6.03
N ASP A 207 24.34 -8.93 6.28
CA ASP A 207 25.64 -9.14 6.89
C ASP A 207 25.54 -9.77 8.29
N LYS A 208 24.53 -9.35 9.07
CA LYS A 208 24.25 -9.89 10.40
C LYS A 208 23.45 -11.19 10.38
N ARG A 209 23.18 -11.74 9.20
CA ARG A 209 22.40 -12.98 9.00
C ARG A 209 20.97 -12.91 9.57
N VAL A 210 20.41 -11.71 9.72
CA VAL A 210 18.99 -11.52 10.05
C VAL A 210 18.13 -11.84 8.84
N LEU A 211 18.64 -11.53 7.64
CA LEU A 211 18.02 -11.84 6.35
C LEU A 211 18.96 -12.72 5.52
N SER A 212 18.38 -13.59 4.68
CA SER A 212 19.12 -14.37 3.70
C SER A 212 18.81 -13.94 2.28
N THR A 213 19.82 -13.90 1.43
CA THR A 213 19.68 -13.64 -0.01
C THR A 213 19.38 -14.91 -0.81
N TYR A 214 19.64 -16.08 -0.23
CA TYR A 214 19.43 -17.36 -0.87
C TYR A 214 18.33 -18.15 -0.16
N PHE A 215 17.33 -18.54 -0.92
CA PHE A 215 16.23 -19.39 -0.45
C PHE A 215 16.31 -20.75 -1.12
N GLY A 216 16.76 -21.76 -0.37
CA GLY A 216 16.74 -23.14 -0.84
C GLY A 216 15.33 -23.66 -1.09
N ASN A 217 14.37 -23.21 -0.25
CA ASN A 217 12.94 -23.45 -0.42
C ASN A 217 12.16 -22.19 -0.03
N ILE A 218 11.38 -21.68 -0.98
CA ILE A 218 10.65 -20.43 -0.82
C ILE A 218 9.53 -20.52 0.23
N ALA A 219 8.99 -21.71 0.51
CA ALA A 219 7.97 -21.89 1.55
C ALA A 219 8.57 -21.68 2.95
N PHE A 220 9.74 -22.27 3.24
CA PHE A 220 10.45 -22.05 4.50
C PHE A 220 10.96 -20.61 4.62
N ALA A 221 11.46 -20.05 3.52
CA ALA A 221 11.87 -18.64 3.51
C ALA A 221 10.72 -17.70 3.90
N TYR A 222 9.49 -17.98 3.46
CA TYR A 222 8.32 -17.22 3.83
C TYR A 222 8.00 -17.35 5.35
N GLU A 223 8.08 -18.56 5.90
CA GLU A 223 7.84 -18.79 7.34
C GLU A 223 8.81 -17.99 8.21
N ASP A 224 10.08 -17.92 7.80
CA ASP A 224 11.15 -17.25 8.53
C ASP A 224 11.16 -15.72 8.31
N TYR A 225 10.97 -15.26 7.06
CA TYR A 225 11.22 -13.87 6.67
C TYR A 225 9.95 -13.07 6.36
N GLY A 226 8.78 -13.70 6.26
CA GLY A 226 7.50 -13.04 5.97
C GLY A 226 7.31 -12.62 4.52
N LEU A 227 6.06 -12.20 4.19
CA LEU A 227 5.67 -11.89 2.81
C LEU A 227 6.40 -10.68 2.22
N PRO A 228 6.51 -9.51 2.87
CA PRO A 228 7.07 -8.32 2.22
C PRO A 228 8.50 -8.56 1.72
N TYR A 229 9.35 -9.18 2.55
CA TYR A 229 10.73 -9.48 2.16
C TYR A 229 10.82 -10.51 1.04
N CYS A 230 10.10 -11.63 1.17
CA CYS A 230 10.13 -12.69 0.15
C CYS A 230 9.58 -12.20 -1.20
N PHE A 231 8.52 -11.39 -1.20
CA PHE A 231 7.97 -10.80 -2.40
C PHE A 231 8.95 -9.83 -3.07
N MET A 232 9.53 -8.89 -2.31
CA MET A 232 10.51 -7.96 -2.86
C MET A 232 11.77 -8.65 -3.35
N SER A 233 12.28 -9.65 -2.62
CA SER A 233 13.40 -10.48 -3.07
C SER A 233 13.09 -11.16 -4.41
N SER A 234 11.87 -11.65 -4.62
CA SER A 234 11.44 -12.27 -5.89
C SER A 234 11.28 -11.29 -7.06
N VAL A 235 11.16 -9.98 -6.78
CA VAL A 235 11.14 -8.93 -7.83
C VAL A 235 12.55 -8.66 -8.36
N PHE A 236 13.58 -8.74 -7.50
CA PHE A 236 14.96 -8.39 -7.82
C PHE A 236 15.82 -9.58 -8.25
N ASN A 237 15.37 -10.81 -8.05
CA ASN A 237 15.97 -12.04 -8.51
C ASN A 237 15.18 -12.66 -9.68
#